data_8fa2378bf5f1bf54902827d9f1635bc1
#
_entry.id   8fa2378bf5f1bf54902827d9f1635bc1
#
_cell.length_a   1.000
_cell.length_b   1.000
_cell.length_c   1.000
_cell.angle_alpha   90.00
_cell.angle_beta   90.00
_cell.angle_gamma   90.00
#
_symmetry.space_group_name_H-M   'P 1'
#
loop_
_entity.id
_entity.type
_entity.pdbx_description
1 polymer ?
#
loop_
_entity_poly.entity_id
_entity_poly.type
_entity_poly.pdbx_seq_one_letter_code
_entity_poly.pdbx_strand_id
1 'polypeptide(L)'
;MPFHTANVWIHRRKDKIMIQKLIQKIQKTHAPIVVGLDPMLSYVPAHIQNRAFEEHGETLEGAAEAIWQYNKEIVDHVYDLIPAVKPQIAMYEQFGIPGLMAFKKTVDYCKSKDLVVIGDIKRGDIGSTSAAYAVGHLGKVKVGNNSFAGFDEDFVTVNPYLGTDGVKPFVDVCKEEKKGLFILV
;
A
#
# COMPACT_ATOMS: atom_id res chain seq x y z
N MET A 1 -10.11 40.60 -1.92
CA MET A 1 -9.64 39.94 -3.16
C MET A 1 -10.22 38.54 -3.18
N PRO A 2 -11.03 38.16 -4.15
CA PRO A 2 -11.62 36.81 -4.20
C PRO A 2 -10.59 35.81 -4.73
N PHE A 3 -10.44 34.71 -4.04
CA PHE A 3 -9.64 33.56 -4.46
C PHE A 3 -10.25 32.98 -5.76
N HIS A 4 -9.44 32.92 -6.81
CA HIS A 4 -9.80 32.23 -8.05
C HIS A 4 -9.86 30.74 -7.79
N THR A 5 -11.05 30.19 -7.84
CA THR A 5 -11.27 28.74 -7.89
C THR A 5 -10.73 28.22 -9.20
N ALA A 6 -9.65 27.46 -9.17
CA ALA A 6 -9.17 26.72 -10.31
C ALA A 6 -10.25 25.69 -10.72
N ASN A 7 -10.88 25.93 -11.86
CA ASN A 7 -11.79 24.96 -12.50
C ASN A 7 -10.96 23.77 -13.00
N VAL A 8 -10.88 22.72 -12.20
CA VAL A 8 -10.35 21.43 -12.63
C VAL A 8 -11.37 20.80 -13.55
N TRP A 9 -11.05 20.67 -14.84
CA TRP A 9 -11.86 19.98 -15.83
C TRP A 9 -11.88 18.49 -15.52
N ILE A 10 -12.85 18.04 -14.71
CA ILE A 10 -13.11 16.62 -14.45
C ILE A 10 -13.94 16.11 -15.63
N HIS A 11 -13.26 15.52 -16.60
CA HIS A 11 -13.95 14.71 -17.61
C HIS A 11 -14.63 13.53 -16.91
N ARG A 12 -15.97 13.50 -16.95
CA ARG A 12 -16.79 12.37 -16.49
C ARG A 12 -16.50 11.14 -17.33
N ARG A 13 -15.43 10.38 -17.00
CA ARG A 13 -15.37 8.98 -17.36
C ARG A 13 -16.11 8.19 -16.30
N LYS A 14 -17.01 7.28 -16.70
CA LYS A 14 -17.80 6.41 -15.79
C LYS A 14 -16.96 5.44 -14.96
N ASP A 15 -15.67 5.37 -15.18
CA ASP A 15 -14.73 4.52 -14.46
C ASP A 15 -14.07 5.30 -13.33
N LYS A 16 -14.34 4.93 -12.10
CA LYS A 16 -13.72 5.54 -10.91
C LYS A 16 -12.21 5.25 -10.93
N ILE A 17 -11.39 6.25 -11.22
CA ILE A 17 -9.93 6.20 -11.08
C ILE A 17 -9.60 6.21 -9.59
N MET A 18 -8.53 5.54 -9.15
CA MET A 18 -8.17 5.38 -7.74
C MET A 18 -8.06 6.71 -6.98
N ILE A 19 -7.55 7.76 -7.63
CA ILE A 19 -7.50 9.10 -7.03
C ILE A 19 -8.89 9.65 -6.66
N GLN A 20 -9.92 9.32 -7.45
CA GLN A 20 -11.29 9.74 -7.12
C GLN A 20 -11.83 8.99 -5.89
N LYS A 21 -11.47 7.70 -5.75
CA LYS A 21 -11.79 6.93 -4.54
C LYS A 21 -11.16 7.58 -3.30
N LEU A 22 -9.88 7.95 -3.38
CA LEU A 22 -9.17 8.62 -2.29
C LEU A 22 -9.83 9.96 -1.94
N ILE A 23 -10.13 10.82 -2.93
CA ILE A 23 -10.79 12.11 -2.71
C ILE A 23 -12.16 11.92 -2.03
N GLN A 24 -12.98 10.96 -2.51
CA GLN A 24 -14.28 10.68 -1.91
C GLN A 24 -14.17 10.24 -0.45
N LYS A 25 -13.12 9.45 -0.12
CA LYS A 25 -12.88 9.04 1.26
C LYS A 25 -12.44 10.20 2.14
N ILE A 26 -11.54 11.07 1.66
CA ILE A 26 -11.15 12.29 2.36
C ILE A 26 -12.39 13.17 2.66
N GLN A 27 -13.28 13.32 1.67
CA GLN A 27 -14.52 14.06 1.84
C GLN A 27 -15.46 13.42 2.86
N LYS A 28 -15.57 12.09 2.85
CA LYS A 28 -16.41 11.33 3.77
C LYS A 28 -15.91 11.38 5.22
N THR A 29 -14.60 11.25 5.43
CA THR A 29 -13.99 11.25 6.76
C THR A 29 -13.69 12.65 7.28
N HIS A 30 -13.76 13.69 6.43
CA HIS A 30 -13.31 15.04 6.74
C HIS A 30 -11.86 15.11 7.23
N ALA A 31 -11.05 14.10 6.91
CA ALA A 31 -9.68 13.95 7.39
C ALA A 31 -8.72 13.69 6.21
N PRO A 32 -8.00 14.70 5.70
CA PRO A 32 -7.03 14.54 4.62
C PRO A 32 -5.69 13.99 5.16
N ILE A 33 -5.73 12.87 5.85
CA ILE A 33 -4.57 12.26 6.51
C ILE A 33 -4.36 10.82 6.05
N VAL A 34 -3.15 10.30 6.28
CA VAL A 34 -2.80 8.90 6.09
C VAL A 34 -2.08 8.39 7.34
N VAL A 35 -2.42 7.21 7.80
CA VAL A 35 -1.71 6.55 8.89
C VAL A 35 -0.60 5.68 8.32
N GLY A 36 0.65 5.94 8.74
CA GLY A 36 1.79 5.09 8.44
C GLY A 36 1.72 3.78 9.23
N LEU A 37 1.93 2.67 8.55
CA LEU A 37 2.10 1.35 9.17
C LEU A 37 3.55 0.92 8.97
N ASP A 38 4.42 1.50 9.81
CA ASP A 38 5.86 1.34 9.79
C ASP A 38 6.31 0.56 11.05
N PRO A 39 5.91 -0.73 11.21
CA PRO A 39 6.06 -1.45 12.45
C PRO A 39 7.52 -1.81 12.73
N MET A 40 8.08 -1.25 13.80
CA MET A 40 9.29 -1.79 14.43
C MET A 40 8.86 -2.73 15.55
N LEU A 41 9.56 -3.86 15.72
CA LEU A 41 9.22 -4.82 16.78
C LEU A 41 9.27 -4.18 18.18
N SER A 42 10.16 -3.20 18.38
CA SER A 42 10.25 -2.43 19.63
C SER A 42 9.04 -1.52 19.90
N TYR A 43 8.20 -1.26 18.93
CA TYR A 43 6.95 -0.49 19.09
C TYR A 43 5.75 -1.37 19.43
N VAL A 44 5.88 -2.68 19.18
CA VAL A 44 4.80 -3.62 19.45
C VAL A 44 4.66 -3.80 20.96
N PRO A 45 3.47 -3.62 21.54
CA PRO A 45 3.25 -3.83 22.96
C PRO A 45 3.62 -5.26 23.41
N ALA A 46 4.18 -5.39 24.62
CA ALA A 46 4.68 -6.66 25.13
C ALA A 46 3.63 -7.79 25.12
N HIS A 47 2.36 -7.47 25.41
CA HIS A 47 1.30 -8.48 25.40
C HIS A 47 1.01 -9.05 23.99
N ILE A 48 1.24 -8.29 22.93
CA ILE A 48 1.12 -8.76 21.54
C ILE A 48 2.35 -9.61 21.20
N GLN A 49 3.56 -9.13 21.54
CA GLN A 49 4.79 -9.88 21.30
C GLN A 49 4.76 -11.23 22.01
N ASN A 50 4.44 -11.26 23.31
CA ASN A 50 4.39 -12.47 24.09
C ASN A 50 3.44 -13.51 23.49
N ARG A 51 2.23 -13.10 23.11
CA ARG A 51 1.25 -13.98 22.45
C ARG A 51 1.79 -14.56 21.14
N ALA A 52 2.40 -13.72 20.29
CA ALA A 52 2.97 -14.18 19.03
C ALA A 52 4.17 -15.14 19.25
N PHE A 53 5.00 -14.88 20.26
CA PHE A 53 6.15 -15.73 20.58
C PHE A 53 5.76 -17.03 21.29
N GLU A 54 4.68 -17.04 22.06
CA GLU A 54 4.11 -18.28 22.61
C GLU A 54 3.62 -19.22 21.50
N GLU A 55 3.07 -18.68 20.40
CA GLU A 55 2.54 -19.47 19.29
C GLU A 55 3.61 -19.85 18.25
N HIS A 56 4.52 -18.93 17.93
CA HIS A 56 5.49 -19.09 16.83
C HIS A 56 6.96 -19.09 17.27
N GLY A 57 7.23 -18.97 18.57
CA GLY A 57 8.59 -18.84 19.12
C GLY A 57 9.20 -17.46 18.88
N GLU A 58 10.38 -17.23 19.46
CA GLU A 58 11.22 -16.04 19.18
C GLU A 58 11.96 -16.22 17.84
N THR A 59 11.20 -16.17 16.75
CA THR A 59 11.64 -16.43 15.37
C THR A 59 11.24 -15.28 14.46
N LEU A 60 11.62 -15.33 13.18
CA LEU A 60 11.13 -14.36 12.17
C LEU A 60 9.62 -14.48 11.96
N GLU A 61 9.06 -15.68 12.09
CA GLU A 61 7.63 -15.94 12.03
C GLU A 61 6.89 -15.29 13.21
N GLY A 62 7.43 -15.46 14.44
CA GLY A 62 6.88 -14.84 15.64
C GLY A 62 6.93 -13.30 15.57
N ALA A 63 8.05 -12.74 15.10
CA ALA A 63 8.18 -11.30 14.88
C ALA A 63 7.20 -10.80 13.82
N ALA A 64 7.06 -11.50 12.70
CA ALA A 64 6.13 -11.16 11.63
C ALA A 64 4.66 -11.22 12.10
N GLU A 65 4.29 -12.22 12.88
CA GLU A 65 2.94 -12.31 13.48
C GLU A 65 2.70 -11.15 14.46
N ALA A 66 3.69 -10.81 15.30
CA ALA A 66 3.59 -9.70 16.25
C ALA A 66 3.33 -8.36 15.52
N ILE A 67 4.10 -8.04 14.46
CA ILE A 67 3.87 -6.82 13.68
C ILE A 67 2.54 -6.84 12.93
N TRP A 68 2.09 -8.00 12.44
CA TRP A 68 0.78 -8.14 11.82
C TRP A 68 -0.35 -7.84 12.81
N GLN A 69 -0.34 -8.44 14.00
CA GLN A 69 -1.35 -8.21 15.03
C GLN A 69 -1.37 -6.74 15.48
N TYR A 70 -0.20 -6.12 15.64
CA TYR A 70 -0.09 -4.71 15.96
C TYR A 70 -0.73 -3.81 14.90
N ASN A 71 -0.43 -4.05 13.62
CA ASN A 71 -1.06 -3.29 12.53
C ASN A 71 -2.57 -3.50 12.50
N LYS A 72 -3.03 -4.74 12.71
CA LYS A 72 -4.44 -5.06 12.77
C LYS A 72 -5.15 -4.27 13.87
N GLU A 73 -4.59 -4.21 15.06
CA GLU A 73 -5.15 -3.44 16.17
C GLU A 73 -5.20 -1.94 15.87
N ILE A 74 -4.13 -1.38 15.26
CA ILE A 74 -4.15 0.03 14.82
C ILE A 74 -5.31 0.26 13.84
N VAL A 75 -5.40 -0.57 12.80
CA VAL A 75 -6.42 -0.43 11.77
C VAL A 75 -7.83 -0.55 12.35
N ASP A 76 -8.07 -1.49 13.27
CA ASP A 76 -9.37 -1.67 13.91
C ASP A 76 -9.84 -0.43 14.70
N HIS A 77 -8.89 0.39 15.20
CA HIS A 77 -9.21 1.60 15.95
C HIS A 77 -9.34 2.86 15.09
N VAL A 78 -8.87 2.84 13.84
CA VAL A 78 -8.81 4.07 13.02
C VAL A 78 -9.50 3.98 11.65
N TYR A 79 -9.93 2.80 11.20
CA TYR A 79 -10.39 2.57 9.82
C TYR A 79 -11.60 3.43 9.41
N ASP A 80 -12.45 3.84 10.33
CA ASP A 80 -13.60 4.70 10.09
C ASP A 80 -13.28 6.20 10.21
N LEU A 81 -12.11 6.54 10.72
CA LEU A 81 -11.64 7.91 10.95
C LEU A 81 -10.75 8.44 9.81
N ILE A 82 -10.15 7.56 9.02
CA ILE A 82 -9.13 7.90 8.03
C ILE A 82 -9.47 7.39 6.62
N PRO A 83 -9.02 8.06 5.55
CA PRO A 83 -9.25 7.60 4.18
C PRO A 83 -8.26 6.54 3.72
N ALA A 84 -7.03 6.52 4.28
CA ALA A 84 -5.92 5.72 3.75
C ALA A 84 -4.92 5.32 4.82
N VAL A 85 -4.19 4.23 4.53
CA VAL A 85 -2.99 3.80 5.26
C VAL A 85 -1.80 3.69 4.31
N LYS A 86 -0.57 3.75 4.87
CA LYS A 86 0.67 3.66 4.11
C LYS A 86 1.65 2.69 4.78
N PRO A 87 1.56 1.38 4.49
CA PRO A 87 2.55 0.42 4.97
C PRO A 87 3.90 0.61 4.26
N GLN A 88 4.99 0.72 5.05
CA GLN A 88 6.36 0.84 4.57
C GLN A 88 6.98 -0.56 4.44
N ILE A 89 7.24 -1.00 3.20
CA ILE A 89 7.66 -2.39 2.92
C ILE A 89 8.98 -2.78 3.61
N ALA A 90 9.93 -1.84 3.75
CA ALA A 90 11.22 -2.14 4.39
C ALA A 90 11.07 -2.66 5.82
N MET A 91 10.04 -2.21 6.55
CA MET A 91 9.74 -2.64 7.91
C MET A 91 9.28 -4.10 7.98
N TYR A 92 8.87 -4.65 6.86
CA TYR A 92 8.47 -6.06 6.71
C TYR A 92 9.58 -6.88 6.06
N GLU A 93 10.26 -6.34 5.03
CA GLU A 93 11.37 -7.01 4.33
C GLU A 93 12.49 -7.46 5.30
N GLN A 94 12.77 -6.69 6.35
CA GLN A 94 13.76 -7.05 7.37
C GLN A 94 13.50 -8.41 8.07
N PHE A 95 12.27 -8.89 8.04
CA PHE A 95 11.87 -10.19 8.58
C PHE A 95 11.76 -11.27 7.49
N GLY A 96 12.31 -11.04 6.29
CA GLY A 96 12.31 -11.99 5.17
C GLY A 96 10.92 -12.37 4.69
N ILE A 97 10.74 -13.63 4.32
CA ILE A 97 9.46 -14.14 3.77
C ILE A 97 8.30 -14.00 4.76
N PRO A 98 8.44 -14.36 6.05
CA PRO A 98 7.36 -14.13 7.03
C PRO A 98 6.93 -12.65 7.10
N GLY A 99 7.88 -11.72 7.03
CA GLY A 99 7.58 -10.29 7.00
C GLY A 99 6.81 -9.88 5.76
N LEU A 100 7.17 -10.36 4.56
CA LEU A 100 6.41 -10.10 3.34
C LEU A 100 4.99 -10.72 3.38
N MET A 101 4.81 -11.85 4.04
CA MET A 101 3.49 -12.41 4.31
C MET A 101 2.67 -11.51 5.25
N ALA A 102 3.29 -10.95 6.29
CA ALA A 102 2.65 -9.97 7.17
C ALA A 102 2.28 -8.68 6.43
N PHE A 103 3.14 -8.20 5.50
CA PHE A 103 2.83 -7.08 4.62
C PHE A 103 1.58 -7.37 3.78
N LYS A 104 1.53 -8.53 3.10
CA LYS A 104 0.37 -8.92 2.30
C LYS A 104 -0.90 -9.03 3.14
N LYS A 105 -0.85 -9.68 4.32
CA LYS A 105 -1.96 -9.75 5.27
C LYS A 105 -2.45 -8.34 5.66
N THR A 106 -1.52 -7.41 5.91
CA THR A 106 -1.84 -6.01 6.27
C THR A 106 -2.55 -5.30 5.13
N VAL A 107 -2.06 -5.43 3.89
CA VAL A 107 -2.72 -4.84 2.69
C VAL A 107 -4.14 -5.37 2.53
N ASP A 108 -4.31 -6.69 2.57
CA ASP A 108 -5.63 -7.32 2.40
C ASP A 108 -6.61 -6.91 3.50
N TYR A 109 -6.13 -6.85 4.74
CA TYR A 109 -6.96 -6.43 5.87
C TYR A 109 -7.42 -4.97 5.74
N CYS A 110 -6.52 -4.06 5.41
CA CYS A 110 -6.86 -2.65 5.19
C CYS A 110 -7.88 -2.49 4.06
N LYS A 111 -7.73 -3.24 2.97
CA LYS A 111 -8.71 -3.26 1.87
C LYS A 111 -10.06 -3.83 2.29
N SER A 112 -10.09 -4.85 3.15
CA SER A 112 -11.34 -5.41 3.71
C SER A 112 -12.10 -4.40 4.57
N LYS A 113 -11.40 -3.43 5.17
CA LYS A 113 -11.97 -2.28 5.90
C LYS A 113 -12.31 -1.09 5.00
N ASP A 114 -12.23 -1.28 3.66
CA ASP A 114 -12.47 -0.23 2.66
C ASP A 114 -11.47 0.94 2.75
N LEU A 115 -10.30 0.78 3.35
CA LEU A 115 -9.23 1.77 3.32
C LEU A 115 -8.55 1.80 1.95
N VAL A 116 -8.05 2.97 1.55
CA VAL A 116 -7.09 3.07 0.44
C VAL A 116 -5.71 2.70 0.96
N VAL A 117 -5.00 1.81 0.26
CA VAL A 117 -3.67 1.36 0.64
C VAL A 117 -2.62 1.96 -0.27
N ILE A 118 -1.67 2.68 0.32
CA ILE A 118 -0.52 3.26 -0.36
C ILE A 118 0.72 2.44 0.02
N GLY A 119 1.19 1.56 -0.86
CA GLY A 119 2.43 0.83 -0.64
C GLY A 119 3.63 1.78 -0.69
N ASP A 120 4.28 2.01 0.44
CA ASP A 120 5.50 2.81 0.47
C ASP A 120 6.71 1.95 0.14
N ILE A 121 6.90 1.71 -1.17
CA ILE A 121 7.87 0.75 -1.69
C ILE A 121 9.11 1.41 -2.31
N LYS A 122 8.98 2.65 -2.77
CA LYS A 122 10.06 3.46 -3.39
C LYS A 122 10.86 2.69 -4.44
N ARG A 123 10.19 1.86 -5.26
CA ARG A 123 10.84 1.09 -6.33
C ARG A 123 11.15 1.99 -7.53
N GLY A 124 12.22 1.65 -8.23
CA GLY A 124 12.63 2.26 -9.48
C GLY A 124 13.80 1.47 -10.04
N ASP A 125 13.73 1.11 -11.34
CA ASP A 125 14.72 0.29 -12.01
C ASP A 125 14.64 0.53 -13.53
N ILE A 126 15.43 -0.17 -14.34
CA ILE A 126 15.29 -0.19 -15.79
C ILE A 126 13.95 -0.80 -16.21
N GLY A 127 13.48 -0.49 -17.43
CA GLY A 127 12.12 -0.76 -17.91
C GLY A 127 11.56 -2.15 -17.59
N SER A 128 12.33 -3.23 -17.91
CA SER A 128 11.89 -4.61 -17.68
C SER A 128 11.73 -4.97 -16.20
N THR A 129 12.65 -4.51 -15.35
CA THR A 129 12.62 -4.74 -13.91
C THR A 129 11.51 -3.90 -13.26
N SER A 130 11.37 -2.62 -13.67
CA SER A 130 10.25 -1.78 -13.24
C SER A 130 8.89 -2.38 -13.61
N ALA A 131 8.77 -3.04 -14.76
CA ALA A 131 7.54 -3.74 -15.13
C ALA A 131 7.21 -4.89 -14.16
N ALA A 132 8.21 -5.66 -13.73
CA ALA A 132 8.02 -6.72 -12.74
C ALA A 132 7.57 -6.17 -11.38
N TYR A 133 8.18 -5.08 -10.90
CA TYR A 133 7.74 -4.39 -9.69
C TYR A 133 6.30 -3.87 -9.83
N ALA A 134 5.98 -3.21 -10.94
CA ALA A 134 4.65 -2.66 -11.17
C ALA A 134 3.57 -3.74 -11.16
N VAL A 135 3.81 -4.88 -11.82
CA VAL A 135 2.91 -6.03 -11.83
C VAL A 135 2.78 -6.64 -10.44
N GLY A 136 3.90 -6.83 -9.71
CA GLY A 136 3.89 -7.44 -8.38
C GLY A 136 3.10 -6.64 -7.34
N HIS A 137 3.15 -5.32 -7.43
CA HIS A 137 2.49 -4.43 -6.47
C HIS A 137 1.09 -3.99 -6.90
N LEU A 138 0.90 -3.61 -8.15
CA LEU A 138 -0.32 -2.96 -8.63
C LEU A 138 -1.11 -3.80 -9.62
N GLY A 139 -0.44 -4.72 -10.31
CA GLY A 139 -1.00 -5.45 -11.44
C GLY A 139 -1.37 -6.89 -11.14
N LYS A 140 -1.44 -7.66 -12.21
CA LYS A 140 -1.70 -9.10 -12.16
C LYS A 140 -0.69 -9.86 -13.00
N VAL A 141 -0.18 -10.96 -12.47
CA VAL A 141 0.68 -11.89 -13.18
C VAL A 141 -0.15 -13.00 -13.81
N LYS A 142 0.12 -13.33 -15.08
CA LYS A 142 -0.49 -14.47 -15.75
C LYS A 142 0.26 -15.75 -15.40
N VAL A 143 -0.49 -16.76 -14.98
CA VAL A 143 0.03 -18.13 -14.76
C VAL A 143 -0.89 -19.10 -15.48
N GLY A 144 -0.44 -19.61 -16.60
CA GLY A 144 -1.29 -20.38 -17.51
C GLY A 144 -2.46 -19.54 -18.03
N ASN A 145 -3.68 -20.01 -17.82
CA ASN A 145 -4.91 -19.32 -18.22
C ASN A 145 -5.48 -18.37 -17.15
N ASN A 146 -4.83 -18.27 -15.99
CA ASN A 146 -5.29 -17.46 -14.86
C ASN A 146 -4.45 -16.21 -14.67
N SER A 147 -5.02 -15.21 -13.97
CA SER A 147 -4.33 -13.98 -13.57
C SER A 147 -4.48 -13.78 -12.08
N PHE A 148 -3.38 -13.48 -11.40
CA PHE A 148 -3.32 -13.33 -9.95
C PHE A 148 -2.69 -11.98 -9.58
N ALA A 149 -3.32 -11.25 -8.65
CA ALA A 149 -2.69 -10.09 -8.04
C ALA A 149 -1.63 -10.54 -7.02
N GLY A 150 -0.51 -9.82 -6.99
CA GLY A 150 0.51 -10.00 -5.97
C GLY A 150 0.11 -9.31 -4.65
N PHE A 151 0.74 -8.18 -4.35
CA PHE A 151 0.42 -7.41 -3.14
C PHE A 151 -0.89 -6.62 -3.25
N ASP A 152 -1.23 -6.11 -4.44
CA ASP A 152 -2.52 -5.47 -4.78
C ASP A 152 -2.80 -4.17 -4.02
N GLU A 153 -1.79 -3.33 -3.78
CA GLU A 153 -1.98 -1.99 -3.26
C GLU A 153 -2.80 -1.11 -4.23
N ASP A 154 -3.37 -0.02 -3.71
CA ASP A 154 -4.13 0.95 -4.52
C ASP A 154 -3.23 2.03 -5.14
N PHE A 155 -2.19 2.44 -4.41
CA PHE A 155 -1.12 3.32 -4.84
C PHE A 155 0.21 2.75 -4.40
N VAL A 156 1.29 3.16 -5.08
CA VAL A 156 2.66 2.91 -4.62
C VAL A 156 3.53 4.15 -4.79
N THR A 157 4.59 4.25 -3.98
CA THR A 157 5.65 5.24 -4.15
C THR A 157 6.68 4.72 -5.13
N VAL A 158 7.16 5.60 -6.05
CA VAL A 158 8.11 5.26 -7.12
C VAL A 158 9.27 6.23 -7.10
N ASN A 159 10.49 5.72 -7.24
CA ASN A 159 11.71 6.50 -7.41
C ASN A 159 11.94 6.77 -8.92
N PRO A 160 11.93 8.04 -9.35
CA PRO A 160 12.04 8.39 -10.78
C PRO A 160 13.49 8.55 -11.26
N TYR A 161 14.51 8.18 -10.50
CA TYR A 161 15.91 8.47 -10.80
C TYR A 161 16.33 8.05 -12.22
N LEU A 162 15.83 6.92 -12.72
CA LEU A 162 16.10 6.45 -14.09
C LEU A 162 15.15 7.05 -15.15
N GLY A 163 14.40 8.09 -14.80
CA GLY A 163 13.54 8.81 -15.73
C GLY A 163 12.35 8.01 -16.24
N THR A 164 11.96 8.29 -17.48
CA THR A 164 10.75 7.72 -18.10
C THR A 164 10.78 6.19 -18.17
N ASP A 165 11.93 5.58 -18.42
CA ASP A 165 12.08 4.12 -18.52
C ASP A 165 11.68 3.42 -17.20
N GLY A 166 12.05 4.02 -16.07
CA GLY A 166 11.71 3.48 -14.75
C GLY A 166 10.26 3.73 -14.34
N VAL A 167 9.67 4.85 -14.75
CA VAL A 167 8.33 5.27 -14.32
C VAL A 167 7.22 4.75 -15.23
N LYS A 168 7.45 4.71 -16.55
CA LYS A 168 6.44 4.34 -17.54
C LYS A 168 5.78 2.98 -17.28
N PRO A 169 6.49 1.90 -16.92
CA PRO A 169 5.87 0.60 -16.63
C PRO A 169 4.83 0.67 -15.51
N PHE A 170 5.09 1.45 -14.45
CA PHE A 170 4.11 1.67 -13.37
C PHE A 170 2.89 2.44 -13.86
N VAL A 171 3.10 3.47 -14.71
CA VAL A 171 1.99 4.25 -15.30
C VAL A 171 1.11 3.37 -16.17
N ASP A 172 1.70 2.46 -16.95
CA ASP A 172 0.95 1.57 -17.84
C ASP A 172 0.07 0.60 -17.02
N VAL A 173 0.61 -0.02 -15.97
CA VAL A 173 -0.16 -0.88 -15.06
C VAL A 173 -1.25 -0.07 -14.33
N CYS A 174 -0.96 1.15 -13.88
CA CYS A 174 -1.97 2.01 -13.26
C CYS A 174 -3.15 2.33 -14.18
N LYS A 175 -2.89 2.51 -15.48
CA LYS A 175 -3.97 2.74 -16.47
C LYS A 175 -4.82 1.49 -16.67
N GLU A 176 -4.20 0.31 -16.71
CA GLU A 176 -4.87 -0.97 -16.91
C GLU A 176 -5.71 -1.35 -15.69
N GLU A 177 -5.14 -1.30 -14.49
CA GLU A 177 -5.73 -1.75 -13.24
C GLU A 177 -6.43 -0.63 -12.44
N LYS A 178 -6.49 0.60 -12.99
CA LYS A 178 -7.10 1.79 -12.37
C LYS A 178 -6.48 2.16 -11.02
N LYS A 179 -5.20 1.93 -10.87
CA LYS A 179 -4.38 2.23 -9.69
C LYS A 179 -3.76 3.62 -9.77
N GLY A 180 -2.90 3.99 -8.81
CA GLY A 180 -2.22 5.28 -8.80
C GLY A 180 -0.77 5.22 -8.33
N LEU A 181 -0.06 6.37 -8.49
CA LEU A 181 1.35 6.51 -8.12
C LEU A 181 1.57 7.77 -7.30
N PHE A 182 2.53 7.68 -6.37
CA PHE A 182 3.22 8.81 -5.76
C PHE A 182 4.68 8.76 -6.22
N ILE A 183 5.08 9.70 -7.05
CA ILE A 183 6.44 9.79 -7.59
C ILE A 183 7.24 10.73 -6.72
N LEU A 184 8.43 10.30 -6.26
CA LEU A 184 9.33 11.11 -5.47
C LEU A 184 9.89 12.26 -6.32
N VAL A 185 10.00 13.45 -5.75
CA VAL A 185 10.54 14.67 -6.38
C VAL A 185 11.52 15.35 -5.45
#